data_219488c5c94fdca62410abc6ffc7fd47
#
_entry.id   219488c5c94fdca62410abc6ffc7fd47
#
_cell.length_a   1.000
_cell.length_b   1.000
_cell.length_c   1.000
_cell.angle_alpha   90.00
_cell.angle_beta   90.00
_cell.angle_gamma   90.00
#
_symmetry.space_group_name_H-M   'P 1'
#
loop_
_entity.id
_entity.type
_entity.pdbx_description
1 polymer ?
#
loop_
_entity_poly.entity_id
_entity_poly.type
_entity_poly.pdbx_seq_one_letter_code
_entity_poly.pdbx_strand_id
1 'polypeptide(L)'
;MGDSAIFRLKSEYDSAGDQQQAIDKLVEQIESGQERCVLLGVTGSGKTFAMAKVIERLQIPTLILSHNKTLARQLWQEMSELFPENAVEYFVSYYDYYQPEAYIPGRDLYIDKELQMNERIEQERFSTVASLVSRPDVIAVGTVSVIYGLNPPEVFQQNHLRLAVGEEADPQEVVKQLVGLQYRRTAAEITRGDIRLRGEVLDIWMPSRDDPLRIRFGWDGIERIQACEAVSWETLDDFEEAWIHPREFYMTNEERFNQALEDIEYELDERMDWFHSEGMDMESHRIEQRTKFDLEMLSEIGSCKGVENYSMHFDGRQRGERSYCLLDFFAMCAEKYHGGADRYLVVMDESHVTLPQLSGMHGGDFSRKKNLIDHGFRLPSAYDNRPLRIDEFQKLVNQMVYVSATPGERELRHLAEVTGQEVPRELLHIQSGGGALPGDGEKPLRRASMQDLMGKIEGISTMEIRPTGLLDPSIEVRQTSGQIQDLEEEIRKRIEEDERVLVTVMTIKFAEEVAEYLQRQGFKAH
;
A
#
# COMPACT_ATOMS: atom_id res chain seq x y z
N MET A 1 25.93 8.06 -26.34
CA MET A 1 25.00 8.75 -25.43
C MET A 1 25.25 8.12 -24.08
N GLY A 2 25.80 8.84 -23.09
CA GLY A 2 26.06 8.26 -21.79
C GLY A 2 24.73 8.04 -21.08
N ASP A 3 24.45 6.80 -20.72
CA ASP A 3 23.33 6.42 -19.85
C ASP A 3 23.47 7.16 -18.52
N SER A 4 22.72 8.25 -18.33
CA SER A 4 22.60 8.84 -17.01
C SER A 4 21.73 7.89 -16.19
N ALA A 5 22.27 7.34 -15.11
CA ALA A 5 21.53 6.48 -14.19
C ALA A 5 20.21 7.14 -13.78
N ILE A 6 19.11 6.38 -13.90
CA ILE A 6 17.74 6.84 -13.54
C ILE A 6 17.63 6.95 -12.02
N PHE A 7 18.05 5.90 -11.29
CA PHE A 7 18.09 5.90 -9.84
C PHE A 7 19.50 6.24 -9.36
N ARG A 8 19.60 7.25 -8.47
CA ARG A 8 20.87 7.77 -7.95
C ARG A 8 20.89 7.74 -6.43
N LEU A 9 21.59 6.75 -5.90
CA LEU A 9 21.77 6.64 -4.46
C LEU A 9 22.75 7.72 -3.96
N LYS A 10 22.36 8.42 -2.89
CA LYS A 10 23.25 9.29 -2.13
C LYS A 10 23.40 8.76 -0.71
N SER A 11 24.63 8.44 -0.32
CA SER A 11 24.92 7.95 1.02
C SER A 11 26.34 8.32 1.41
N GLU A 12 26.54 8.64 2.69
CA GLU A 12 27.87 8.79 3.30
C GLU A 12 28.47 7.43 3.68
N TYR A 13 27.69 6.34 3.59
CA TYR A 13 28.10 5.00 3.96
C TYR A 13 28.42 4.17 2.72
N ASP A 14 29.48 3.36 2.85
CA ASP A 14 29.80 2.29 1.92
C ASP A 14 29.31 0.94 2.45
N SER A 15 29.22 -0.05 1.54
CA SER A 15 28.87 -1.42 1.93
C SER A 15 29.92 -1.98 2.88
N ALA A 16 29.49 -2.54 4.00
CA ALA A 16 30.34 -3.08 5.04
C ALA A 16 30.01 -4.55 5.37
N GLY A 17 30.99 -5.28 5.91
CA GLY A 17 30.81 -6.69 6.24
C GLY A 17 30.51 -7.55 5.01
N ASP A 18 29.43 -8.32 5.08
CA ASP A 18 28.97 -9.22 4.02
C ASP A 18 27.91 -8.59 3.08
N GLN A 19 27.59 -7.30 3.28
CA GLN A 19 26.58 -6.60 2.48
C GLN A 19 26.90 -6.62 0.98
N GLN A 20 28.15 -6.31 0.59
CA GLN A 20 28.53 -6.24 -0.83
C GLN A 20 28.35 -7.59 -1.52
N GLN A 21 28.73 -8.68 -0.86
CA GLN A 21 28.58 -10.03 -1.40
C GLN A 21 27.09 -10.41 -1.56
N ALA A 22 26.26 -10.05 -0.58
CA ALA A 22 24.82 -10.29 -0.64
C ALA A 22 24.14 -9.50 -1.76
N ILE A 23 24.51 -8.21 -1.93
CA ILE A 23 24.02 -7.34 -3.00
C ILE A 23 24.41 -7.91 -4.37
N ASP A 24 25.69 -8.26 -4.59
CA ASP A 24 26.17 -8.78 -5.87
C ASP A 24 25.45 -10.07 -6.25
N LYS A 25 25.31 -11.00 -5.31
CA LYS A 25 24.57 -12.25 -5.52
C LYS A 25 23.09 -12.01 -5.84
N LEU A 26 22.45 -11.10 -5.11
CA LEU A 26 21.03 -10.79 -5.32
C LEU A 26 20.77 -10.14 -6.69
N VAL A 27 21.62 -9.19 -7.09
CA VAL A 27 21.55 -8.55 -8.40
C VAL A 27 21.77 -9.58 -9.52
N GLU A 28 22.79 -10.44 -9.42
CA GLU A 28 23.03 -11.51 -10.39
C GLU A 28 21.82 -12.46 -10.53
N GLN A 29 21.21 -12.84 -9.42
CA GLN A 29 20.00 -13.67 -9.42
C GLN A 29 18.84 -13.00 -10.13
N ILE A 30 18.57 -11.72 -9.85
CA ILE A 30 17.47 -10.97 -10.48
C ILE A 30 17.75 -10.75 -11.97
N GLU A 31 18.97 -10.37 -12.35
CA GLU A 31 19.37 -10.16 -13.75
C GLU A 31 19.35 -11.47 -14.56
N SER A 32 19.60 -12.62 -13.92
CA SER A 32 19.47 -13.94 -14.58
C SER A 32 18.01 -14.37 -14.80
N GLY A 33 17.04 -13.57 -14.35
CA GLY A 33 15.61 -13.84 -14.50
C GLY A 33 15.01 -14.68 -13.35
N GLN A 34 15.69 -14.81 -12.22
CA GLN A 34 15.11 -15.51 -11.07
C GLN A 34 13.92 -14.73 -10.52
N GLU A 35 12.77 -15.35 -10.49
CA GLU A 35 11.50 -14.71 -10.12
C GLU A 35 11.40 -14.42 -8.62
N ARG A 36 11.98 -15.25 -7.79
CA ARG A 36 11.90 -15.17 -6.32
C ARG A 36 13.28 -15.31 -5.70
N CYS A 37 13.64 -14.33 -4.87
CA CYS A 37 14.88 -14.30 -4.12
C CYS A 37 14.60 -14.04 -2.63
N VAL A 38 15.50 -14.44 -1.76
CA VAL A 38 15.43 -14.16 -0.31
C VAL A 38 16.70 -13.43 0.12
N LEU A 39 16.53 -12.30 0.77
CA LEU A 39 17.58 -11.60 1.52
C LEU A 39 17.42 -11.93 3.01
N LEU A 40 18.20 -12.88 3.49
CA LEU A 40 18.27 -13.23 4.90
C LEU A 40 19.25 -12.29 5.59
N GLY A 41 18.76 -11.36 6.38
CA GLY A 41 19.62 -10.41 7.09
C GLY A 41 19.26 -10.31 8.57
N VAL A 42 20.24 -10.48 9.45
CA VAL A 42 20.01 -10.28 10.88
C VAL A 42 19.58 -8.84 11.17
N THR A 43 18.87 -8.60 12.28
CA THR A 43 18.50 -7.25 12.68
C THR A 43 19.75 -6.39 12.87
N GLY A 44 19.80 -5.20 12.27
CA GLY A 44 20.97 -4.33 12.29
C GLY A 44 22.07 -4.66 11.27
N SER A 45 21.83 -5.59 10.32
CA SER A 45 22.77 -5.86 9.21
C SER A 45 22.72 -4.83 8.09
N GLY A 46 21.78 -3.86 8.13
CA GLY A 46 21.62 -2.83 7.08
C GLY A 46 20.81 -3.33 5.87
N LYS A 47 19.77 -4.14 6.07
CA LYS A 47 18.91 -4.66 5.00
C LYS A 47 18.35 -3.55 4.09
N THR A 48 17.88 -2.44 4.67
CA THR A 48 17.35 -1.29 3.93
C THR A 48 18.39 -0.70 2.99
N PHE A 49 19.61 -0.50 3.48
CA PHE A 49 20.71 0.01 2.67
C PHE A 49 21.12 -0.97 1.55
N ALA A 50 21.17 -2.26 1.85
CA ALA A 50 21.45 -3.28 0.83
C ALA A 50 20.38 -3.27 -0.28
N MET A 51 19.10 -3.14 0.06
CA MET A 51 18.02 -3.03 -0.92
C MET A 51 18.11 -1.74 -1.74
N ALA A 52 18.48 -0.61 -1.12
CA ALA A 52 18.74 0.62 -1.86
C ALA A 52 19.87 0.45 -2.90
N LYS A 53 20.96 -0.23 -2.52
CA LYS A 53 22.03 -0.60 -3.46
C LYS A 53 21.59 -1.53 -4.59
N VAL A 54 20.69 -2.46 -4.31
CA VAL A 54 20.07 -3.32 -5.34
C VAL A 54 19.23 -2.48 -6.32
N ILE A 55 18.40 -1.57 -5.83
CA ILE A 55 17.59 -0.66 -6.65
C ILE A 55 18.48 0.21 -7.54
N GLU A 56 19.54 0.81 -6.97
CA GLU A 56 20.53 1.59 -7.72
C GLU A 56 21.16 0.78 -8.85
N ARG A 57 21.47 -0.49 -8.62
CA ARG A 57 22.10 -1.39 -9.61
C ARG A 57 21.16 -1.84 -10.71
N LEU A 58 19.92 -2.19 -10.37
CA LEU A 58 18.92 -2.71 -11.30
C LEU A 58 18.29 -1.62 -12.17
N GLN A 59 18.23 -0.37 -11.72
CA GLN A 59 17.67 0.76 -12.47
C GLN A 59 16.23 0.55 -12.95
N ILE A 60 15.38 -0.12 -12.13
CA ILE A 60 13.96 -0.40 -12.43
C ILE A 60 13.05 0.10 -11.32
N PRO A 61 11.77 0.45 -11.63
CA PRO A 61 10.81 0.88 -10.62
C PRO A 61 10.64 -0.18 -9.53
N THR A 62 10.51 0.26 -8.29
CA THR A 62 10.47 -0.69 -7.17
C THR A 62 9.33 -0.39 -6.21
N LEU A 63 8.55 -1.42 -5.87
CA LEU A 63 7.55 -1.40 -4.82
C LEU A 63 8.09 -2.10 -3.57
N ILE A 64 8.14 -1.39 -2.44
CA ILE A 64 8.52 -1.95 -1.14
C ILE A 64 7.27 -2.15 -0.30
N LEU A 65 6.99 -3.38 0.10
CA LEU A 65 5.85 -3.75 0.93
C LEU A 65 6.25 -3.95 2.38
N SER A 66 5.55 -3.29 3.29
CA SER A 66 5.69 -3.46 4.73
C SER A 66 4.35 -3.85 5.37
N HIS A 67 4.39 -4.57 6.49
CA HIS A 67 3.19 -5.11 7.12
C HIS A 67 2.38 -4.10 7.94
N ASN A 68 2.91 -2.90 8.22
CA ASN A 68 2.18 -1.84 8.91
C ASN A 68 2.61 -0.43 8.47
N LYS A 69 1.75 0.57 8.79
CA LYS A 69 1.97 1.98 8.39
C LYS A 69 3.22 2.60 9.02
N THR A 70 3.53 2.26 10.27
CA THR A 70 4.66 2.86 11.00
C THR A 70 5.99 2.46 10.37
N LEU A 71 6.17 1.17 10.11
CA LEU A 71 7.37 0.67 9.42
C LEU A 71 7.43 1.12 7.97
N ALA A 72 6.30 1.17 7.27
CA ALA A 72 6.25 1.73 5.93
C ALA A 72 6.69 3.20 5.92
N ARG A 73 6.28 4.02 6.91
CA ARG A 73 6.72 5.42 7.03
C ARG A 73 8.21 5.53 7.30
N GLN A 74 8.76 4.68 8.17
CA GLN A 74 10.20 4.62 8.42
C GLN A 74 10.99 4.26 7.16
N LEU A 75 10.59 3.20 6.44
CA LEU A 75 11.22 2.80 5.18
C LEU A 75 11.14 3.89 4.12
N TRP A 76 9.99 4.57 4.02
CA TRP A 76 9.83 5.71 3.13
C TRP A 76 10.80 6.84 3.45
N GLN A 77 10.98 7.18 4.74
CA GLN A 77 11.96 8.19 5.17
C GLN A 77 13.39 7.78 4.82
N GLU A 78 13.79 6.56 5.17
CA GLU A 78 15.13 6.03 4.87
C GLU A 78 15.38 6.03 3.34
N MET A 79 14.41 5.61 2.52
CA MET A 79 14.54 5.62 1.06
C MET A 79 14.58 7.04 0.49
N SER A 80 13.80 7.99 1.05
CA SER A 80 13.81 9.39 0.63
C SER A 80 15.16 10.07 0.92
N GLU A 81 15.81 9.72 2.02
CA GLU A 81 17.16 10.19 2.34
C GLU A 81 18.21 9.59 1.40
N LEU A 82 18.06 8.32 1.03
CA LEU A 82 18.97 7.60 0.15
C LEU A 82 18.79 7.97 -1.34
N PHE A 83 17.58 8.37 -1.76
CA PHE A 83 17.23 8.73 -3.13
C PHE A 83 16.59 10.13 -3.23
N PRO A 84 17.31 11.21 -2.81
CA PRO A 84 16.72 12.54 -2.72
C PRO A 84 16.35 13.19 -4.06
N GLU A 85 16.85 12.67 -5.18
CA GLU A 85 16.56 13.17 -6.55
C GLU A 85 15.48 12.35 -7.27
N ASN A 86 15.06 11.21 -6.69
CA ASN A 86 14.10 10.29 -7.27
C ASN A 86 12.71 10.44 -6.64
N ALA A 87 11.69 9.91 -7.31
CA ALA A 87 10.33 9.87 -6.77
C ALA A 87 10.21 8.75 -5.72
N VAL A 88 10.36 9.09 -4.45
CA VAL A 88 10.11 8.16 -3.35
C VAL A 88 8.73 8.44 -2.77
N GLU A 89 7.80 7.54 -3.02
CA GLU A 89 6.37 7.70 -2.79
C GLU A 89 5.86 6.83 -1.64
N TYR A 90 4.71 7.23 -1.05
CA TYR A 90 4.11 6.54 0.08
C TYR A 90 2.67 6.13 -0.20
N PHE A 91 2.38 4.83 -0.18
CA PHE A 91 1.08 4.28 -0.55
C PHE A 91 0.52 3.33 0.51
N VAL A 92 -0.24 3.86 1.46
CA VAL A 92 -0.88 3.08 2.51
C VAL A 92 -2.40 3.34 2.54
N SER A 93 -3.14 2.65 3.40
CA SER A 93 -4.56 2.97 3.61
C SER A 93 -4.73 4.39 4.14
N TYR A 94 -5.55 5.20 3.48
CA TYR A 94 -5.79 6.62 3.82
C TYR A 94 -6.80 6.84 4.95
N TYR A 95 -7.20 5.76 5.64
CA TYR A 95 -8.07 5.86 6.81
C TYR A 95 -7.24 5.87 8.11
N ASP A 96 -7.44 6.88 8.95
CA ASP A 96 -6.92 6.87 10.34
C ASP A 96 -7.75 5.93 11.21
N TYR A 97 -9.05 5.90 10.96
CA TYR A 97 -9.99 4.93 11.52
C TYR A 97 -10.81 4.31 10.38
N TYR A 98 -10.96 3.01 10.40
CA TYR A 98 -11.77 2.27 9.44
C TYR A 98 -12.52 1.12 10.12
N GLN A 99 -13.85 1.25 10.19
CA GLN A 99 -14.75 0.17 10.54
C GLN A 99 -15.48 -0.26 9.28
N PRO A 100 -15.19 -1.44 8.74
CA PRO A 100 -15.89 -1.94 7.57
C PRO A 100 -17.36 -2.23 7.90
N GLU A 101 -18.23 -2.01 6.93
CA GLU A 101 -19.61 -2.47 6.98
C GLU A 101 -19.66 -3.99 7.19
N ALA A 102 -20.47 -4.46 8.14
CA ALA A 102 -20.59 -5.88 8.42
C ALA A 102 -21.98 -6.24 8.95
N TYR A 103 -22.39 -7.48 8.76
CA TYR A 103 -23.58 -8.03 9.36
C TYR A 103 -23.26 -9.31 10.11
N ILE A 104 -23.77 -9.42 11.34
CA ILE A 104 -23.58 -10.58 12.24
C ILE A 104 -24.91 -11.30 12.38
N PRO A 105 -25.21 -12.33 11.56
CA PRO A 105 -26.51 -12.99 11.53
C PRO A 105 -26.97 -13.54 12.89
N GLY A 106 -26.04 -14.12 13.65
CA GLY A 106 -26.36 -14.71 14.97
C GLY A 106 -26.81 -13.72 16.05
N ARG A 107 -26.67 -12.41 15.80
CA ARG A 107 -27.09 -11.32 16.70
C ARG A 107 -28.08 -10.35 16.04
N ASP A 108 -28.41 -10.57 14.78
CA ASP A 108 -29.17 -9.62 13.93
C ASP A 108 -28.61 -8.19 14.04
N LEU A 109 -27.26 -8.08 14.00
CA LEU A 109 -26.56 -6.83 14.20
C LEU A 109 -25.91 -6.37 12.90
N TYR A 110 -26.41 -5.25 12.37
CA TYR A 110 -25.76 -4.52 11.28
C TYR A 110 -24.79 -3.47 11.86
N ILE A 111 -23.58 -3.48 11.37
CA ILE A 111 -22.52 -2.53 11.68
C ILE A 111 -22.33 -1.63 10.47
N ASP A 112 -22.63 -0.36 10.64
CA ASP A 112 -22.46 0.61 9.55
C ASP A 112 -20.98 0.91 9.30
N LYS A 113 -20.66 1.27 8.05
CA LYS A 113 -19.30 1.69 7.67
C LYS A 113 -19.00 3.03 8.32
N GLU A 114 -17.95 3.06 9.12
CA GLU A 114 -17.37 4.29 9.67
C GLU A 114 -15.94 4.46 9.20
N LEU A 115 -15.59 5.67 8.80
CA LEU A 115 -14.25 5.99 8.35
C LEU A 115 -13.88 7.42 8.72
N GLN A 116 -12.61 7.61 9.04
CA GLN A 116 -11.99 8.90 9.17
C GLN A 116 -10.83 8.96 8.16
N MET A 117 -10.99 9.82 7.17
CA MET A 117 -10.00 9.98 6.11
C MET A 117 -8.86 10.88 6.59
N ASN A 118 -7.64 10.54 6.18
CA ASN A 118 -6.46 11.37 6.35
C ASN A 118 -6.12 12.00 5.00
N GLU A 119 -6.40 13.29 4.86
CA GLU A 119 -6.20 14.04 3.62
C GLU A 119 -4.74 14.02 3.14
N ARG A 120 -3.78 14.01 4.07
CA ARG A 120 -2.36 13.93 3.72
C ARG A 120 -1.99 12.58 3.10
N ILE A 121 -2.49 11.48 3.67
CA ILE A 121 -2.24 10.14 3.12
C ILE A 121 -2.96 9.98 1.78
N GLU A 122 -4.14 10.55 1.61
CA GLU A 122 -4.84 10.57 0.32
C GLU A 122 -4.00 11.28 -0.74
N GLN A 123 -3.45 12.46 -0.41
CA GLN A 123 -2.51 13.18 -1.26
C GLN A 123 -1.29 12.35 -1.65
N GLU A 124 -0.65 11.69 -0.68
CA GLU A 124 0.53 10.84 -0.91
C GLU A 124 0.19 9.66 -1.87
N ARG A 125 -1.03 9.12 -1.80
CA ARG A 125 -1.51 8.10 -2.75
C ARG A 125 -1.70 8.67 -4.17
N PHE A 126 -2.27 9.87 -4.30
CA PHE A 126 -2.38 10.55 -5.60
C PHE A 126 -0.99 10.85 -6.18
N SER A 127 -0.05 11.32 -5.36
CA SER A 127 1.34 11.53 -5.76
C SER A 127 1.97 10.25 -6.32
N THR A 128 1.79 9.13 -5.61
CA THR A 128 2.31 7.82 -6.06
C THR A 128 1.79 7.44 -7.45
N VAL A 129 0.47 7.52 -7.66
CA VAL A 129 -0.13 7.18 -8.95
C VAL A 129 0.32 8.15 -10.04
N ALA A 130 0.34 9.45 -9.76
CA ALA A 130 0.81 10.48 -10.69
C ALA A 130 2.28 10.26 -11.10
N SER A 131 3.15 9.93 -10.14
CA SER A 131 4.55 9.62 -10.40
C SER A 131 4.72 8.38 -11.28
N LEU A 132 4.00 7.30 -11.02
CA LEU A 132 4.04 6.08 -11.86
C LEU A 132 3.58 6.32 -13.30
N VAL A 133 2.64 7.24 -13.52
CA VAL A 133 2.18 7.61 -14.87
C VAL A 133 3.19 8.48 -15.61
N SER A 134 3.91 9.37 -14.93
CA SER A 134 4.70 10.46 -15.51
C SER A 134 6.22 10.32 -15.39
N ARG A 135 6.74 9.45 -14.52
CA ARG A 135 8.18 9.35 -14.20
C ARG A 135 8.71 7.92 -14.35
N PRO A 136 9.99 7.75 -14.79
CA PRO A 136 10.64 6.45 -14.87
C PRO A 136 11.27 5.98 -13.55
N ASP A 137 11.42 6.88 -12.56
CA ASP A 137 12.31 6.73 -11.41
C ASP A 137 11.54 6.60 -10.09
N VAL A 138 10.55 5.73 -10.04
CA VAL A 138 9.63 5.62 -8.90
C VAL A 138 10.01 4.48 -7.95
N ILE A 139 10.17 4.82 -6.67
CA ILE A 139 10.23 3.88 -5.55
C ILE A 139 8.99 4.15 -4.69
N ALA A 140 8.07 3.20 -4.59
CA ALA A 140 6.92 3.36 -3.71
C ALA A 140 7.02 2.43 -2.50
N VAL A 141 6.76 2.98 -1.31
CA VAL A 141 6.67 2.20 -0.07
C VAL A 141 5.21 2.09 0.33
N GLY A 142 4.71 0.87 0.44
CA GLY A 142 3.31 0.62 0.73
C GLY A 142 3.06 -0.48 1.75
N THR A 143 1.77 -0.66 2.08
CA THR A 143 1.29 -1.78 2.87
C THR A 143 0.40 -2.69 2.00
N VAL A 144 -0.26 -3.67 2.59
CA VAL A 144 -1.22 -4.52 1.88
C VAL A 144 -2.34 -3.75 1.16
N SER A 145 -2.50 -2.45 1.42
CA SER A 145 -3.44 -1.59 0.66
C SER A 145 -3.14 -1.50 -0.84
N VAL A 146 -1.94 -1.85 -1.27
CA VAL A 146 -1.52 -1.85 -2.69
C VAL A 146 -2.30 -2.85 -3.55
N ILE A 147 -2.87 -3.91 -2.95
CA ILE A 147 -3.64 -4.93 -3.65
C ILE A 147 -5.14 -4.62 -3.73
N TYR A 148 -5.58 -3.48 -3.21
CA TYR A 148 -6.97 -3.04 -3.28
C TYR A 148 -7.25 -2.23 -4.55
N GLY A 149 -8.53 -2.22 -4.94
CA GLY A 149 -9.01 -1.65 -6.18
C GLY A 149 -8.63 -0.17 -6.39
N LEU A 150 -8.18 0.09 -7.61
CA LEU A 150 -8.00 1.41 -8.22
C LEU A 150 -8.69 1.40 -9.59
N ASN A 151 -8.83 2.56 -10.22
CA ASN A 151 -9.24 2.63 -11.62
C ASN A 151 -8.16 2.04 -12.55
N PRO A 152 -8.56 1.62 -13.76
CA PRO A 152 -7.60 1.23 -14.80
C PRO A 152 -6.54 2.31 -15.01
N PRO A 153 -5.24 1.95 -15.13
CA PRO A 153 -4.16 2.91 -15.39
C PRO A 153 -4.39 3.75 -16.65
N GLU A 154 -4.97 3.16 -17.70
CA GLU A 154 -5.26 3.82 -18.96
C GLU A 154 -6.31 4.94 -18.77
N VAL A 155 -7.31 4.74 -17.92
CA VAL A 155 -8.32 5.76 -17.60
C VAL A 155 -7.67 6.94 -16.90
N PHE A 156 -6.78 6.68 -15.93
CA PHE A 156 -6.04 7.73 -15.25
C PHE A 156 -5.08 8.47 -16.20
N GLN A 157 -4.41 7.74 -17.10
CA GLN A 157 -3.50 8.30 -18.10
C GLN A 157 -4.23 9.15 -19.15
N GLN A 158 -5.41 8.74 -19.59
CA GLN A 158 -6.19 9.48 -20.60
C GLN A 158 -6.88 10.72 -20.03
N ASN A 159 -7.21 10.70 -18.74
CA ASN A 159 -7.87 11.79 -18.04
C ASN A 159 -6.85 12.68 -17.33
N HIS A 160 -6.03 13.41 -18.12
CA HIS A 160 -5.15 14.46 -17.61
C HIS A 160 -5.18 15.65 -18.56
N LEU A 161 -4.89 16.82 -18.03
CA LEU A 161 -4.76 18.05 -18.78
C LEU A 161 -3.30 18.50 -18.75
N ARG A 162 -2.67 18.60 -19.91
CA ARG A 162 -1.35 19.20 -20.05
C ARG A 162 -1.53 20.68 -20.36
N LEU A 163 -0.84 21.55 -19.62
CA LEU A 163 -0.73 22.97 -19.85
C LEU A 163 0.74 23.34 -20.01
N ALA A 164 1.09 24.11 -21.04
CA ALA A 164 2.47 24.50 -21.29
C ALA A 164 2.56 26.00 -21.57
N VAL A 165 3.65 26.64 -21.14
CA VAL A 165 3.94 28.05 -21.43
C VAL A 165 4.05 28.26 -22.94
N GLY A 166 3.38 29.31 -23.44
CA GLY A 166 3.30 29.63 -24.87
C GLY A 166 2.23 28.86 -25.65
N GLU A 167 1.50 27.96 -25.02
CA GLU A 167 0.39 27.24 -25.65
C GLU A 167 -0.87 28.12 -25.68
N GLU A 168 -1.53 28.20 -26.84
CA GLU A 168 -2.80 28.91 -27.00
C GLU A 168 -3.90 28.20 -26.19
N ALA A 169 -4.51 28.89 -25.25
CA ALA A 169 -5.52 28.33 -24.38
C ALA A 169 -6.54 29.38 -23.93
N ASP A 170 -7.84 29.05 -24.02
CA ASP A 170 -8.91 29.84 -23.44
C ASP A 170 -9.11 29.46 -21.96
N PRO A 171 -9.01 30.42 -21.02
CA PRO A 171 -9.20 30.18 -19.60
C PRO A 171 -10.52 29.47 -19.26
N GLN A 172 -11.63 29.78 -19.97
CA GLN A 172 -12.93 29.17 -19.71
C GLN A 172 -12.98 27.71 -20.20
N GLU A 173 -12.34 27.40 -21.31
CA GLU A 173 -12.26 26.03 -21.83
C GLU A 173 -11.35 25.17 -20.95
N VAL A 174 -10.24 25.71 -20.44
CA VAL A 174 -9.40 25.05 -19.43
C VAL A 174 -10.20 24.77 -18.13
N VAL A 175 -10.99 25.73 -17.64
CA VAL A 175 -11.86 25.52 -16.48
C VAL A 175 -12.89 24.40 -16.75
N LYS A 176 -13.49 24.35 -17.95
CA LYS A 176 -14.43 23.30 -18.32
C LYS A 176 -13.80 21.92 -18.35
N GLN A 177 -12.56 21.82 -18.89
CA GLN A 177 -11.81 20.57 -18.85
C GLN A 177 -11.48 20.14 -17.42
N LEU A 178 -11.09 21.07 -16.55
CA LEU A 178 -10.82 20.79 -15.13
C LEU A 178 -12.08 20.36 -14.36
N VAL A 179 -13.23 20.94 -14.66
CA VAL A 179 -14.52 20.46 -14.10
C VAL A 179 -14.82 19.03 -14.59
N GLY A 180 -14.49 18.71 -15.86
CA GLY A 180 -14.52 17.34 -16.38
C GLY A 180 -13.61 16.38 -15.63
N LEU A 181 -12.48 16.87 -15.11
CA LEU A 181 -11.57 16.13 -14.21
C LEU A 181 -12.02 16.13 -12.75
N GLN A 182 -13.28 16.52 -12.48
CA GLN A 182 -13.94 16.55 -11.17
C GLN A 182 -13.43 17.64 -10.20
N TYR A 183 -12.68 18.66 -10.70
CA TYR A 183 -12.31 19.81 -9.85
C TYR A 183 -13.53 20.68 -9.56
N ARG A 184 -13.63 21.17 -8.32
CA ARG A 184 -14.71 22.05 -7.89
C ARG A 184 -14.34 23.49 -8.17
N ARG A 185 -15.20 24.22 -8.90
CA ARG A 185 -15.03 25.65 -9.09
C ARG A 185 -15.53 26.40 -7.86
N THR A 186 -14.69 27.27 -7.31
CA THR A 186 -15.03 28.13 -6.16
C THR A 186 -14.69 29.59 -6.44
N ALA A 187 -15.40 30.51 -5.78
CA ALA A 187 -15.07 31.93 -5.73
C ALA A 187 -14.34 32.32 -4.43
N ALA A 188 -14.34 31.43 -3.44
CA ALA A 188 -13.71 31.61 -2.12
C ALA A 188 -12.22 31.23 -2.13
N GLU A 189 -11.66 30.98 -0.98
CA GLU A 189 -10.35 30.35 -0.86
C GLU A 189 -10.38 28.93 -1.41
N ILE A 190 -9.34 28.53 -2.13
CA ILE A 190 -9.25 27.17 -2.68
C ILE A 190 -8.62 26.23 -1.65
N THR A 191 -9.10 25.01 -1.68
CA THR A 191 -8.54 23.85 -0.99
C THR A 191 -8.16 22.79 -2.01
N ARG A 192 -7.55 21.70 -1.58
CA ARG A 192 -7.19 20.61 -2.50
C ARG A 192 -8.42 20.10 -3.27
N GLY A 193 -8.26 19.97 -4.58
CA GLY A 193 -9.33 19.61 -5.51
C GLY A 193 -10.20 20.78 -5.97
N ASP A 194 -9.85 22.01 -5.63
CA ASP A 194 -10.57 23.21 -6.08
C ASP A 194 -9.80 23.97 -7.17
N ILE A 195 -10.58 24.71 -7.96
CA ILE A 195 -10.06 25.68 -8.95
C ILE A 195 -10.74 27.03 -8.78
N ARG A 196 -10.00 28.08 -9.09
CA ARG A 196 -10.51 29.46 -9.01
C ARG A 196 -9.99 30.30 -10.17
N LEU A 197 -10.89 30.76 -11.04
CA LEU A 197 -10.56 31.69 -12.10
C LEU A 197 -10.93 33.13 -11.70
N ARG A 198 -9.96 34.04 -11.76
CA ARG A 198 -10.12 35.49 -11.52
C ARG A 198 -9.46 36.27 -12.65
N GLY A 199 -10.26 36.78 -13.59
CA GLY A 199 -9.75 37.39 -14.81
C GLY A 199 -8.92 36.43 -15.64
N GLU A 200 -7.65 36.72 -15.83
CA GLU A 200 -6.68 35.93 -16.58
C GLU A 200 -5.80 35.01 -15.69
N VAL A 201 -6.18 34.83 -14.41
CA VAL A 201 -5.43 34.02 -13.45
C VAL A 201 -6.30 32.85 -13.01
N LEU A 202 -5.82 31.65 -13.25
CA LEU A 202 -6.42 30.39 -12.82
C LEU A 202 -5.55 29.75 -11.72
N ASP A 203 -6.09 29.65 -10.53
CA ASP A 203 -5.49 28.91 -9.43
C ASP A 203 -6.05 27.47 -9.41
N ILE A 204 -5.18 26.48 -9.32
CA ILE A 204 -5.50 25.03 -9.31
C ILE A 204 -4.78 24.40 -8.12
N TRP A 205 -5.52 23.74 -7.23
CA TRP A 205 -4.87 22.97 -6.17
C TRP A 205 -5.12 21.47 -6.38
N MET A 206 -4.12 20.80 -6.97
CA MET A 206 -4.20 19.35 -7.22
C MET A 206 -4.16 18.54 -5.92
N PRO A 207 -4.89 17.41 -5.82
CA PRO A 207 -4.80 16.50 -4.68
C PRO A 207 -3.38 15.97 -4.41
N SER A 208 -2.57 15.81 -5.47
CA SER A 208 -1.19 15.29 -5.40
C SER A 208 -0.13 16.29 -4.94
N ARG A 209 -0.47 17.58 -4.75
CA ARG A 209 0.52 18.63 -4.46
C ARG A 209 0.30 19.30 -3.12
N ASP A 210 1.39 19.67 -2.46
CA ASP A 210 1.35 20.51 -1.27
C ASP A 210 0.95 21.95 -1.60
N ASP A 211 1.43 22.46 -2.72
CA ASP A 211 1.28 23.84 -3.14
C ASP A 211 0.35 23.96 -4.36
N PRO A 212 -0.55 24.97 -4.37
CA PRO A 212 -1.39 25.26 -5.53
C PRO A 212 -0.55 25.76 -6.72
N LEU A 213 -1.04 25.45 -7.92
CA LEU A 213 -0.53 26.01 -9.16
C LEU A 213 -1.31 27.27 -9.53
N ARG A 214 -0.60 28.28 -10.00
CA ARG A 214 -1.14 29.49 -10.59
C ARG A 214 -0.78 29.56 -12.06
N ILE A 215 -1.78 29.56 -12.92
CA ILE A 215 -1.66 29.69 -14.37
C ILE A 215 -2.04 31.11 -14.74
N ARG A 216 -1.15 31.80 -15.43
CA ARG A 216 -1.41 33.14 -15.91
C ARG A 216 -1.59 33.11 -17.43
N PHE A 217 -2.74 33.56 -17.91
CA PHE A 217 -3.05 33.66 -19.31
C PHE A 217 -2.75 35.08 -19.80
N GLY A 218 -2.21 35.18 -21.00
CA GLY A 218 -1.99 36.42 -21.73
C GLY A 218 -2.80 36.47 -23.01
N TRP A 219 -2.46 37.41 -23.88
CA TRP A 219 -3.15 37.60 -25.15
C TRP A 219 -2.98 36.42 -26.12
N ASP A 220 -1.80 35.80 -26.12
CA ASP A 220 -1.40 34.72 -27.06
C ASP A 220 -1.36 33.33 -26.40
N GLY A 221 -1.93 33.16 -25.19
CA GLY A 221 -1.94 31.88 -24.50
C GLY A 221 -1.41 31.90 -23.06
N ILE A 222 -0.88 30.78 -22.59
CA ILE A 222 -0.34 30.65 -21.23
C ILE A 222 1.01 31.37 -21.12
N GLU A 223 1.07 32.44 -20.28
CA GLU A 223 2.29 33.21 -20.06
C GLU A 223 3.20 32.58 -18.99
N ARG A 224 2.59 32.04 -17.91
CA ARG A 224 3.34 31.47 -16.78
C ARG A 224 2.56 30.38 -16.09
N ILE A 225 3.31 29.41 -15.57
CA ILE A 225 2.84 28.35 -14.68
C ILE A 225 3.72 28.37 -13.44
N GLN A 226 3.14 28.63 -12.26
CA GLN A 226 3.89 28.85 -11.02
C GLN A 226 3.34 27.97 -9.90
N ALA A 227 4.21 27.38 -9.06
CA ALA A 227 3.80 26.92 -7.73
C ALA A 227 3.79 28.11 -6.78
N CYS A 228 2.76 28.20 -5.96
CA CYS A 228 2.62 29.27 -4.99
C CYS A 228 2.45 28.71 -3.58
N GLU A 229 3.00 29.38 -2.57
CA GLU A 229 2.72 29.05 -1.18
C GLU A 229 1.22 29.22 -0.91
N ALA A 230 0.63 28.28 -0.18
CA ALA A 230 -0.81 28.13 -0.05
C ALA A 230 -1.53 29.31 0.63
N VAL A 231 -0.86 30.03 1.52
CA VAL A 231 -1.43 31.12 2.31
C VAL A 231 -1.05 32.48 1.74
N SER A 232 0.25 32.73 1.53
CA SER A 232 0.77 34.02 1.05
C SER A 232 0.64 34.25 -0.45
N TRP A 233 0.49 33.16 -1.22
CA TRP A 233 0.50 33.16 -2.69
C TRP A 233 1.82 33.68 -3.29
N GLU A 234 2.90 33.67 -2.52
CA GLU A 234 4.23 33.95 -3.03
C GLU A 234 4.69 32.80 -3.96
N THR A 235 5.34 33.16 -5.05
CA THR A 235 5.86 32.19 -6.01
C THR A 235 6.99 31.38 -5.38
N LEU A 236 6.87 30.07 -5.39
CA LEU A 236 7.88 29.13 -4.93
C LEU A 236 8.76 28.66 -6.08
N ASP A 237 8.15 28.37 -7.23
CA ASP A 237 8.85 27.84 -8.41
C ASP A 237 8.09 28.19 -9.69
N ASP A 238 8.78 28.24 -10.84
CA ASP A 238 8.22 28.43 -12.17
C ASP A 238 8.40 27.17 -13.02
N PHE A 239 7.38 26.78 -13.80
CA PHE A 239 7.36 25.61 -14.64
C PHE A 239 7.12 25.95 -16.10
N GLU A 240 7.77 25.25 -17.03
CA GLU A 240 7.49 25.32 -18.46
C GLU A 240 6.22 24.57 -18.85
N GLU A 241 5.89 23.51 -18.10
CA GLU A 241 4.66 22.74 -18.29
C GLU A 241 4.14 22.17 -16.96
N ALA A 242 2.84 21.91 -16.89
CA ALA A 242 2.18 21.22 -15.79
C ALA A 242 1.20 20.16 -16.29
N TRP A 243 1.20 19.02 -15.64
CA TRP A 243 0.28 17.93 -15.88
C TRP A 243 -0.74 17.86 -14.75
N ILE A 244 -2.00 18.12 -15.07
CA ILE A 244 -3.09 18.16 -14.10
C ILE A 244 -3.82 16.84 -14.17
N HIS A 245 -3.75 16.06 -13.09
CA HIS A 245 -4.40 14.76 -12.97
C HIS A 245 -5.83 14.90 -12.43
N PRO A 246 -6.69 13.87 -12.59
CA PRO A 246 -8.04 13.88 -12.00
C PRO A 246 -8.03 14.11 -10.49
N ARG A 247 -9.10 14.71 -9.99
CA ARG A 247 -9.30 14.92 -8.56
C ARG A 247 -9.65 13.64 -7.80
N GLU A 248 -10.35 12.72 -8.45
CA GLU A 248 -10.83 11.47 -7.85
C GLU A 248 -10.13 10.26 -8.46
N PHE A 249 -9.92 9.22 -7.65
CA PHE A 249 -9.36 7.96 -8.14
C PHE A 249 -10.34 7.19 -9.04
N TYR A 250 -11.66 7.33 -8.80
CA TYR A 250 -12.68 6.67 -9.57
C TYR A 250 -13.30 7.67 -10.54
N MET A 251 -12.88 7.58 -11.79
CA MET A 251 -13.45 8.34 -12.89
C MET A 251 -14.00 7.39 -13.95
N THR A 252 -15.16 7.75 -14.49
CA THR A 252 -15.73 7.10 -15.65
C THR A 252 -16.33 8.17 -16.57
N ASN A 253 -16.41 7.90 -17.87
CA ASN A 253 -17.09 8.81 -18.79
C ASN A 253 -18.61 8.75 -18.59
N GLU A 254 -19.32 9.78 -19.06
CA GLU A 254 -20.77 9.91 -18.88
C GLU A 254 -21.56 8.73 -19.48
N GLU A 255 -21.14 8.23 -20.64
CA GLU A 255 -21.78 7.09 -21.30
C GLU A 255 -21.67 5.82 -20.43
N ARG A 256 -20.46 5.53 -19.93
CA ARG A 256 -20.23 4.37 -19.05
C ARG A 256 -20.92 4.54 -17.70
N PHE A 257 -20.96 5.76 -17.18
CA PHE A 257 -21.67 6.06 -15.93
C PHE A 257 -23.17 5.75 -16.05
N ASN A 258 -23.81 6.22 -17.12
CA ASN A 258 -25.23 5.96 -17.37
C ASN A 258 -25.49 4.45 -17.57
N GLN A 259 -24.62 3.77 -18.32
CA GLN A 259 -24.71 2.31 -18.48
C GLN A 259 -24.57 1.58 -17.14
N ALA A 260 -23.67 2.04 -16.25
CA ALA A 260 -23.50 1.44 -14.94
C ALA A 260 -24.74 1.56 -14.07
N LEU A 261 -25.49 2.69 -14.15
CA LEU A 261 -26.76 2.83 -13.43
C LEU A 261 -27.81 1.81 -13.93
N GLU A 262 -27.91 1.62 -15.25
CA GLU A 262 -28.80 0.61 -15.83
C GLU A 262 -28.39 -0.82 -15.42
N ASP A 263 -27.09 -1.12 -15.45
CA ASP A 263 -26.53 -2.42 -15.06
C ASP A 263 -26.81 -2.73 -13.57
N ILE A 264 -26.71 -1.72 -12.69
CA ILE A 264 -27.01 -1.85 -11.25
C ILE A 264 -28.53 -2.09 -11.04
N GLU A 265 -29.39 -1.37 -11.75
CA GLU A 265 -30.84 -1.56 -11.68
C GLU A 265 -31.23 -2.98 -12.14
N TYR A 266 -30.64 -3.44 -13.25
CA TYR A 266 -30.85 -4.79 -13.73
C TYR A 266 -30.39 -5.87 -12.71
N GLU A 267 -29.23 -5.69 -12.10
CA GLU A 267 -28.73 -6.60 -11.05
C GLU A 267 -29.64 -6.60 -9.81
N LEU A 268 -30.22 -5.43 -9.47
CA LEU A 268 -31.19 -5.33 -8.38
C LEU A 268 -32.42 -6.18 -8.66
N ASP A 269 -33.00 -6.05 -9.85
CA ASP A 269 -34.20 -6.81 -10.24
C ASP A 269 -33.92 -8.32 -10.20
N GLU A 270 -32.81 -8.79 -10.77
CA GLU A 270 -32.41 -10.19 -10.70
C GLU A 270 -32.27 -10.67 -9.23
N ARG A 271 -31.69 -9.82 -8.36
CA ARG A 271 -31.49 -10.19 -6.97
C ARG A 271 -32.78 -10.22 -6.16
N MET A 272 -33.69 -9.31 -6.43
CA MET A 272 -35.01 -9.30 -5.81
C MET A 272 -35.83 -10.54 -6.22
N ASP A 273 -35.83 -10.90 -7.50
CA ASP A 273 -36.47 -12.12 -8.00
C ASP A 273 -35.91 -13.38 -7.33
N TRP A 274 -34.59 -13.43 -7.16
CA TRP A 274 -33.96 -14.54 -6.45
C TRP A 274 -34.42 -14.62 -4.98
N PHE A 275 -34.44 -13.49 -4.24
CA PHE A 275 -34.90 -13.47 -2.85
C PHE A 275 -36.36 -13.89 -2.72
N HIS A 276 -37.24 -13.44 -3.62
CA HIS A 276 -38.64 -13.86 -3.64
C HIS A 276 -38.80 -15.36 -3.92
N SER A 277 -37.99 -15.92 -4.82
CA SER A 277 -38.03 -17.37 -5.13
C SER A 277 -37.58 -18.24 -3.94
N GLU A 278 -36.70 -17.70 -3.07
CA GLU A 278 -36.26 -18.36 -1.85
C GLU A 278 -37.14 -18.05 -0.62
N GLY A 279 -38.22 -17.22 -0.78
CA GLY A 279 -39.10 -16.82 0.31
C GLY A 279 -38.50 -15.82 1.29
N MET A 280 -37.48 -15.06 0.85
CA MET A 280 -36.74 -14.06 1.63
C MET A 280 -37.23 -12.64 1.36
N ASP A 281 -38.52 -12.37 1.67
CA ASP A 281 -39.14 -11.10 1.33
C ASP A 281 -38.54 -9.90 2.08
N MET A 282 -38.06 -10.10 3.30
CA MET A 282 -37.45 -9.03 4.07
C MET A 282 -36.09 -8.61 3.47
N GLU A 283 -35.30 -9.57 3.02
CA GLU A 283 -34.04 -9.32 2.33
C GLU A 283 -34.26 -8.63 0.99
N SER A 284 -35.29 -9.05 0.24
CA SER A 284 -35.70 -8.42 -1.01
C SER A 284 -36.08 -6.95 -0.79
N HIS A 285 -36.91 -6.65 0.20
CA HIS A 285 -37.31 -5.27 0.50
C HIS A 285 -36.10 -4.43 0.97
N ARG A 286 -35.19 -5.00 1.76
CA ARG A 286 -33.98 -4.32 2.26
C ARG A 286 -33.05 -3.93 1.13
N ILE A 287 -32.76 -4.86 0.21
CA ILE A 287 -31.85 -4.57 -0.92
C ILE A 287 -32.49 -3.57 -1.88
N GLU A 288 -33.79 -3.65 -2.10
CA GLU A 288 -34.55 -2.69 -2.92
C GLU A 288 -34.40 -1.27 -2.38
N GLN A 289 -34.73 -1.04 -1.12
CA GLN A 289 -34.65 0.28 -0.50
C GLN A 289 -33.22 0.84 -0.56
N ARG A 290 -32.24 0.01 -0.23
CA ARG A 290 -30.84 0.44 -0.21
C ARG A 290 -30.33 0.79 -1.59
N THR A 291 -30.53 -0.08 -2.57
CA THR A 291 -29.98 0.14 -3.91
C THR A 291 -30.69 1.29 -4.64
N LYS A 292 -32.02 1.45 -4.48
CA LYS A 292 -32.75 2.60 -5.05
C LYS A 292 -32.26 3.92 -4.47
N PHE A 293 -32.01 3.98 -3.15
CA PHE A 293 -31.42 5.16 -2.53
C PHE A 293 -30.00 5.45 -3.06
N ASP A 294 -29.16 4.41 -3.20
CA ASP A 294 -27.80 4.55 -3.74
C ASP A 294 -27.84 5.03 -5.21
N LEU A 295 -28.79 4.53 -6.05
CA LEU A 295 -29.00 4.97 -7.44
C LEU A 295 -29.45 6.43 -7.53
N GLU A 296 -30.37 6.87 -6.66
CA GLU A 296 -30.81 8.26 -6.57
C GLU A 296 -29.61 9.19 -6.25
N MET A 297 -28.82 8.84 -5.24
CA MET A 297 -27.61 9.59 -4.88
C MET A 297 -26.57 9.64 -6.01
N LEU A 298 -26.37 8.52 -6.70
CA LEU A 298 -25.47 8.46 -7.86
C LEU A 298 -25.97 9.37 -8.99
N SER A 299 -27.28 9.36 -9.30
CA SER A 299 -27.87 10.19 -10.37
C SER A 299 -27.80 11.69 -10.03
N GLU A 300 -28.03 12.08 -8.77
CA GLU A 300 -28.11 13.49 -8.38
C GLU A 300 -26.74 14.12 -8.05
N ILE A 301 -25.86 13.36 -7.39
CA ILE A 301 -24.60 13.86 -6.81
C ILE A 301 -23.38 13.24 -7.50
N GLY A 302 -23.56 12.13 -8.24
CA GLY A 302 -22.47 11.37 -8.85
C GLY A 302 -21.74 10.41 -7.89
N SER A 303 -22.20 10.29 -6.63
CA SER A 303 -21.57 9.43 -5.63
C SER A 303 -22.57 8.99 -4.56
N CYS A 304 -22.33 7.85 -3.92
CA CYS A 304 -23.09 7.36 -2.77
C CYS A 304 -22.18 6.72 -1.72
N LYS A 305 -22.70 6.54 -0.49
CA LYS A 305 -21.96 5.85 0.57
C LYS A 305 -21.76 4.37 0.21
N GLY A 306 -20.52 3.98 -0.06
CA GLY A 306 -20.19 2.62 -0.46
C GLY A 306 -20.20 2.40 -1.98
N VAL A 307 -20.04 3.48 -2.78
CA VAL A 307 -19.95 3.43 -4.25
C VAL A 307 -18.95 2.38 -4.75
N GLU A 308 -17.91 2.11 -3.98
CA GLU A 308 -16.91 1.08 -4.30
C GLU A 308 -17.52 -0.33 -4.46
N ASN A 309 -18.69 -0.61 -3.85
CA ASN A 309 -19.37 -1.90 -4.02
C ASN A 309 -19.97 -2.09 -5.42
N TYR A 310 -20.10 -1.01 -6.18
CA TYR A 310 -20.57 -0.99 -7.57
C TYR A 310 -19.42 -0.82 -8.58
N SER A 311 -18.15 -0.83 -8.14
CA SER A 311 -16.97 -0.51 -8.98
C SER A 311 -16.90 -1.35 -10.27
N MET A 312 -17.32 -2.60 -10.24
CA MET A 312 -17.37 -3.49 -11.41
C MET A 312 -18.20 -2.90 -12.55
N HIS A 313 -19.34 -2.27 -12.24
CA HIS A 313 -20.21 -1.65 -13.23
C HIS A 313 -19.58 -0.37 -13.82
N PHE A 314 -18.87 0.41 -13.00
CA PHE A 314 -18.22 1.65 -13.45
C PHE A 314 -16.99 1.42 -14.31
N ASP A 315 -16.18 0.40 -14.02
CA ASP A 315 -14.97 0.08 -14.78
C ASP A 315 -15.17 -0.97 -15.89
N GLY A 316 -16.37 -1.53 -16.01
CA GLY A 316 -16.78 -2.45 -17.09
C GLY A 316 -16.23 -3.87 -16.98
N ARG A 317 -15.75 -4.26 -15.81
CA ARG A 317 -15.30 -5.64 -15.54
C ARG A 317 -16.47 -6.62 -15.53
N GLN A 318 -16.16 -7.86 -15.84
CA GLN A 318 -17.09 -8.97 -15.65
C GLN A 318 -17.02 -9.53 -14.23
N ARG A 319 -18.06 -10.22 -13.80
CA ARG A 319 -18.09 -10.88 -12.49
C ARG A 319 -16.92 -11.85 -12.33
N GLY A 320 -16.22 -11.75 -11.20
CA GLY A 320 -15.07 -12.57 -10.87
C GLY A 320 -13.74 -12.05 -11.38
N GLU A 321 -13.73 -11.06 -12.26
CA GLU A 321 -12.50 -10.40 -12.69
C GLU A 321 -11.87 -9.61 -11.53
N ARG A 322 -10.54 -9.62 -11.46
CA ARG A 322 -9.81 -8.87 -10.46
C ARG A 322 -9.94 -7.36 -10.69
N SER A 323 -9.93 -6.58 -9.63
CA SER A 323 -9.78 -5.13 -9.74
C SER A 323 -8.37 -4.77 -10.20
N TYR A 324 -8.23 -3.64 -10.89
CA TYR A 324 -6.93 -2.99 -11.05
C TYR A 324 -6.40 -2.53 -9.69
N CYS A 325 -5.10 -2.49 -9.54
CA CYS A 325 -4.45 -2.11 -8.30
C CYS A 325 -3.12 -1.39 -8.56
N LEU A 326 -2.36 -1.03 -7.54
CA LEU A 326 -1.10 -0.30 -7.73
C LEU A 326 -0.08 -1.07 -8.60
N LEU A 327 -0.11 -2.41 -8.60
CA LEU A 327 0.78 -3.23 -9.43
C LEU A 327 0.54 -3.00 -10.94
N ASP A 328 -0.70 -2.71 -11.35
CA ASP A 328 -1.00 -2.39 -12.76
C ASP A 328 -0.37 -1.06 -13.17
N PHE A 329 -0.28 -0.09 -12.28
CA PHE A 329 0.43 1.16 -12.52
C PHE A 329 1.95 0.96 -12.59
N PHE A 330 2.51 0.06 -11.78
CA PHE A 330 3.91 -0.34 -11.90
C PHE A 330 4.18 -1.03 -13.24
N ALA A 331 3.32 -1.94 -13.67
CA ALA A 331 3.43 -2.59 -14.98
C ALA A 331 3.37 -1.58 -16.13
N MET A 332 2.45 -0.61 -16.09
CA MET A 332 2.35 0.48 -17.07
C MET A 332 3.62 1.36 -17.08
N CYS A 333 4.12 1.75 -15.90
CA CYS A 333 5.37 2.52 -15.77
C CYS A 333 6.56 1.76 -16.40
N ALA A 334 6.68 0.48 -16.06
CA ALA A 334 7.73 -0.39 -16.57
C ALA A 334 7.63 -0.58 -18.10
N GLU A 335 6.45 -0.80 -18.65
CA GLU A 335 6.22 -0.89 -20.10
C GLU A 335 6.63 0.40 -20.80
N LYS A 336 6.21 1.54 -20.28
CA LYS A 336 6.45 2.86 -20.88
C LYS A 336 7.93 3.27 -20.85
N TYR A 337 8.64 3.02 -19.76
CA TYR A 337 9.96 3.59 -19.51
C TYR A 337 11.09 2.58 -19.44
N HIS A 338 10.81 1.30 -19.17
CA HIS A 338 11.82 0.27 -18.93
C HIS A 338 11.77 -0.91 -19.90
N GLY A 339 10.88 -0.84 -20.93
CA GLY A 339 10.84 -1.76 -22.06
C GLY A 339 10.17 -3.10 -21.78
N GLY A 340 9.32 -3.19 -20.77
CA GLY A 340 8.48 -4.37 -20.51
C GLY A 340 7.65 -4.21 -19.25
N ALA A 341 6.37 -4.60 -19.31
CA ALA A 341 5.43 -4.49 -18.22
C ALA A 341 5.82 -5.32 -16.96
N ASP A 342 6.69 -6.27 -17.13
CA ASP A 342 7.24 -7.15 -16.10
C ASP A 342 8.54 -6.61 -15.46
N ARG A 343 9.07 -5.50 -15.96
CA ARG A 343 10.35 -4.91 -15.53
C ARG A 343 10.18 -3.96 -14.35
N TYR A 344 9.67 -4.45 -13.26
CA TYR A 344 9.68 -3.78 -11.95
C TYR A 344 9.96 -4.78 -10.84
N LEU A 345 10.46 -4.30 -9.71
CA LEU A 345 10.81 -5.11 -8.56
C LEU A 345 9.79 -4.93 -7.44
N VAL A 346 9.42 -6.04 -6.79
CA VAL A 346 8.71 -6.00 -5.51
C VAL A 346 9.64 -6.47 -4.40
N VAL A 347 9.81 -5.65 -3.39
CA VAL A 347 10.55 -5.98 -2.16
C VAL A 347 9.54 -6.17 -1.05
N MET A 348 9.51 -7.33 -0.42
CA MET A 348 8.62 -7.61 0.69
C MET A 348 9.40 -7.61 2.00
N ASP A 349 9.33 -6.50 2.72
CA ASP A 349 10.00 -6.33 4.01
C ASP A 349 9.28 -7.10 5.11
N GLU A 350 10.05 -7.65 6.06
CA GLU A 350 9.58 -8.58 7.10
C GLU A 350 8.59 -9.60 6.52
N SER A 351 9.01 -10.27 5.45
CA SER A 351 8.17 -11.12 4.59
C SER A 351 7.43 -12.21 5.36
N HIS A 352 8.02 -12.72 6.44
CA HIS A 352 7.41 -13.73 7.31
C HIS A 352 6.10 -13.23 7.99
N VAL A 353 5.87 -11.91 8.05
CA VAL A 353 4.63 -11.27 8.52
C VAL A 353 3.81 -10.77 7.34
N THR A 354 4.44 -10.10 6.39
CA THR A 354 3.77 -9.41 5.26
C THR A 354 3.08 -10.40 4.33
N LEU A 355 3.72 -11.52 3.99
CA LEU A 355 3.16 -12.52 3.07
C LEU A 355 1.93 -13.25 3.63
N PRO A 356 1.92 -13.73 4.88
CA PRO A 356 0.70 -14.26 5.52
C PRO A 356 -0.44 -13.24 5.58
N GLN A 357 -0.15 -11.98 5.91
CA GLN A 357 -1.13 -10.91 5.96
C GLN A 357 -1.79 -10.71 4.58
N LEU A 358 -0.99 -10.55 3.53
CA LEU A 358 -1.45 -10.40 2.15
C LEU A 358 -2.33 -11.59 1.74
N SER A 359 -1.91 -12.81 2.07
CA SER A 359 -2.66 -14.04 1.76
C SER A 359 -4.02 -14.11 2.45
N GLY A 360 -4.16 -13.52 3.64
CA GLY A 360 -5.40 -13.53 4.44
C GLY A 360 -6.44 -12.49 4.03
N MET A 361 -6.05 -11.43 3.31
CA MET A 361 -6.93 -10.28 3.03
C MET A 361 -8.18 -10.66 2.26
N HIS A 362 -8.06 -11.41 1.17
CA HIS A 362 -9.20 -11.81 0.35
C HIS A 362 -10.23 -12.66 1.13
N GLY A 363 -9.78 -13.64 1.91
CA GLY A 363 -10.67 -14.52 2.66
C GLY A 363 -11.50 -13.78 3.72
N GLY A 364 -10.87 -12.83 4.42
CA GLY A 364 -11.55 -11.97 5.39
C GLY A 364 -12.62 -11.07 4.76
N ASP A 365 -12.28 -10.42 3.64
CA ASP A 365 -13.21 -9.55 2.90
C ASP A 365 -14.38 -10.35 2.31
N PHE A 366 -14.11 -11.50 1.70
CA PHE A 366 -15.13 -12.39 1.14
C PHE A 366 -16.14 -12.85 2.20
N SER A 367 -15.66 -13.31 3.36
CA SER A 367 -16.53 -13.80 4.44
C SER A 367 -17.46 -12.70 4.97
N ARG A 368 -16.94 -11.47 5.10
CA ARG A 368 -17.70 -10.30 5.53
C ARG A 368 -18.79 -9.94 4.51
N LYS A 369 -18.43 -9.84 3.23
CA LYS A 369 -19.34 -9.50 2.13
C LYS A 369 -20.40 -10.57 1.90
N LYS A 370 -20.04 -11.84 2.08
CA LYS A 370 -21.01 -12.93 1.99
C LYS A 370 -22.22 -12.70 2.91
N ASN A 371 -21.99 -12.35 4.16
CA ASN A 371 -23.09 -12.06 5.09
C ASN A 371 -23.93 -10.85 4.66
N LEU A 372 -23.31 -9.79 4.13
CA LEU A 372 -24.03 -8.62 3.65
C LEU A 372 -24.91 -8.93 2.42
N ILE A 373 -24.40 -9.73 1.49
CA ILE A 373 -25.10 -10.09 0.25
C ILE A 373 -26.21 -11.11 0.53
N ASP A 374 -25.94 -12.13 1.33
CA ASP A 374 -26.92 -13.18 1.65
C ASP A 374 -28.12 -12.63 2.43
N HIS A 375 -27.97 -11.52 3.17
CA HIS A 375 -29.04 -10.90 3.96
C HIS A 375 -29.57 -9.58 3.39
N GLY A 376 -29.34 -9.29 2.10
CA GLY A 376 -29.95 -8.18 1.39
C GLY A 376 -29.40 -6.78 1.75
N PHE A 377 -28.16 -6.67 2.24
CA PHE A 377 -27.51 -5.37 2.50
C PHE A 377 -26.69 -4.88 1.31
N ARG A 378 -26.21 -5.78 0.44
CA ARG A 378 -25.43 -5.45 -0.76
C ARG A 378 -25.79 -6.37 -1.91
N LEU A 379 -25.61 -5.85 -3.14
CA LEU A 379 -25.73 -6.64 -4.37
C LEU A 379 -24.54 -7.61 -4.53
N PRO A 380 -24.69 -8.68 -5.31
CA PRO A 380 -23.60 -9.62 -5.61
C PRO A 380 -22.33 -8.96 -6.19
N SER A 381 -22.47 -7.88 -6.98
CA SER A 381 -21.34 -7.08 -7.52
C SER A 381 -20.38 -6.58 -6.43
N ALA A 382 -20.84 -6.46 -5.18
CA ALA A 382 -19.96 -6.10 -4.07
C ALA A 382 -18.80 -7.10 -3.86
N TYR A 383 -18.94 -8.38 -4.29
CA TYR A 383 -17.84 -9.33 -4.26
C TYR A 383 -16.67 -8.93 -5.16
N ASP A 384 -16.92 -8.19 -6.23
CA ASP A 384 -15.91 -7.83 -7.24
C ASP A 384 -15.09 -6.60 -6.86
N ASN A 385 -15.51 -5.85 -5.82
CA ASN A 385 -14.66 -4.89 -5.12
C ASN A 385 -13.86 -5.60 -4.03
N ARG A 386 -12.81 -6.27 -4.39
CA ARG A 386 -12.03 -7.13 -3.48
C ARG A 386 -10.53 -6.92 -3.64
N PRO A 387 -9.75 -7.17 -2.58
CA PRO A 387 -8.31 -7.27 -2.74
C PRO A 387 -7.94 -8.45 -3.65
N LEU A 388 -6.76 -8.40 -4.25
CA LEU A 388 -6.23 -9.52 -5.02
C LEU A 388 -6.16 -10.78 -4.16
N ARG A 389 -6.40 -11.92 -4.81
CA ARG A 389 -6.01 -13.22 -4.24
C ARG A 389 -4.51 -13.39 -4.35
N ILE A 390 -3.95 -14.26 -3.53
CA ILE A 390 -2.50 -14.49 -3.52
C ILE A 390 -2.00 -15.02 -4.87
N ASP A 391 -2.76 -15.86 -5.56
CA ASP A 391 -2.43 -16.37 -6.89
C ASP A 391 -2.47 -15.28 -7.97
N GLU A 392 -3.37 -14.31 -7.85
CA GLU A 392 -3.44 -13.13 -8.74
C GLU A 392 -2.26 -12.20 -8.50
N PHE A 393 -1.91 -11.95 -7.23
CA PHE A 393 -0.73 -11.17 -6.87
C PHE A 393 0.56 -11.79 -7.40
N GLN A 394 0.73 -13.10 -7.24
CA GLN A 394 1.92 -13.81 -7.73
C GLN A 394 2.07 -13.77 -9.25
N LYS A 395 0.96 -13.77 -10.00
CA LYS A 395 0.97 -13.66 -11.47
C LYS A 395 1.33 -12.26 -11.97
N LEU A 396 0.99 -11.22 -11.19
CA LEU A 396 1.33 -9.84 -11.56
C LEU A 396 2.80 -9.52 -11.27
N VAL A 397 3.37 -10.12 -10.23
CA VAL A 397 4.74 -9.83 -9.80
C VAL A 397 5.71 -10.84 -10.42
N ASN A 398 6.46 -10.38 -11.42
CA ASN A 398 7.49 -11.21 -12.07
C ASN A 398 8.69 -11.43 -11.13
N GLN A 399 9.24 -10.37 -10.56
CA GLN A 399 10.43 -10.46 -9.70
C GLN A 399 10.13 -9.94 -8.29
N MET A 400 10.46 -10.74 -7.28
CA MET A 400 10.24 -10.40 -5.87
C MET A 400 11.40 -10.82 -4.98
N VAL A 401 11.78 -9.92 -4.07
CA VAL A 401 12.74 -10.18 -3.01
C VAL A 401 12.03 -10.23 -1.66
N TYR A 402 12.09 -11.36 -1.01
CA TYR A 402 11.67 -11.51 0.38
C TYR A 402 12.80 -11.08 1.30
N VAL A 403 12.57 -10.07 2.13
CA VAL A 403 13.54 -9.55 3.08
C VAL A 403 13.11 -9.92 4.49
N SER A 404 13.94 -10.66 5.22
CA SER A 404 13.62 -11.08 6.58
C SER A 404 14.87 -11.50 7.36
N ALA A 405 14.82 -11.36 8.68
CA ALA A 405 15.78 -12.02 9.58
C ALA A 405 15.41 -13.49 9.83
N THR A 406 14.15 -13.86 9.61
CA THR A 406 13.58 -15.19 9.88
C THR A 406 12.56 -15.54 8.78
N PRO A 407 13.02 -15.82 7.53
CA PRO A 407 12.13 -16.21 6.44
C PRO A 407 11.22 -17.36 6.83
N GLY A 408 9.95 -17.28 6.41
CA GLY A 408 8.94 -18.26 6.74
C GLY A 408 8.89 -19.45 5.80
N GLU A 409 8.10 -20.45 6.17
CA GLU A 409 7.89 -21.64 5.34
C GLU A 409 7.34 -21.29 3.95
N ARG A 410 6.48 -20.28 3.84
CA ARG A 410 5.87 -19.87 2.57
C ARG A 410 6.89 -19.31 1.60
N GLU A 411 7.78 -18.44 2.06
CA GLU A 411 8.87 -17.87 1.24
C GLU A 411 9.80 -18.97 0.76
N LEU A 412 10.16 -19.91 1.64
CA LEU A 412 11.03 -21.02 1.29
C LEU A 412 10.37 -21.99 0.29
N ARG A 413 9.06 -22.23 0.40
CA ARG A 413 8.31 -23.02 -0.58
C ARG A 413 8.24 -22.34 -1.94
N HIS A 414 7.93 -21.04 -1.99
CA HIS A 414 7.94 -20.27 -3.25
C HIS A 414 9.32 -20.30 -3.90
N LEU A 415 10.38 -20.17 -3.11
CA LEU A 415 11.74 -20.27 -3.61
C LEU A 415 12.04 -21.67 -4.18
N ALA A 416 11.63 -22.73 -3.47
CA ALA A 416 11.79 -24.10 -3.91
C ALA A 416 11.05 -24.41 -5.23
N GLU A 417 9.82 -23.88 -5.38
CA GLU A 417 9.03 -24.01 -6.62
C GLU A 417 9.76 -23.39 -7.82
N VAL A 418 10.38 -22.23 -7.63
CA VAL A 418 11.08 -21.49 -8.71
C VAL A 418 12.46 -22.09 -9.02
N THR A 419 13.22 -22.51 -7.99
CA THR A 419 14.58 -23.04 -8.16
C THR A 419 14.61 -24.55 -8.44
N GLY A 420 13.50 -25.24 -8.22
CA GLY A 420 13.43 -26.71 -8.33
C GLY A 420 14.20 -27.46 -7.23
N GLN A 421 14.58 -26.77 -6.14
CA GLN A 421 15.31 -27.35 -5.02
C GLN A 421 14.36 -27.82 -3.91
N GLU A 422 14.71 -28.92 -3.24
CA GLU A 422 14.02 -29.33 -2.02
C GLU A 422 14.48 -28.48 -0.83
N VAL A 423 13.53 -27.84 -0.15
CA VAL A 423 13.80 -27.17 1.13
C VAL A 423 14.02 -28.25 2.21
N PRO A 424 15.11 -28.20 2.97
CA PRO A 424 15.36 -29.11 4.08
C PRO A 424 14.17 -29.13 5.06
N ARG A 425 13.71 -30.33 5.44
CA ARG A 425 12.55 -30.50 6.35
C ARG A 425 12.75 -29.78 7.67
N GLU A 426 13.98 -29.69 8.15
CA GLU A 426 14.38 -28.97 9.35
C GLU A 426 14.00 -27.49 9.32
N LEU A 427 14.01 -26.85 8.14
CA LEU A 427 13.64 -25.46 7.95
C LEU A 427 12.11 -25.25 7.86
N LEU A 428 11.36 -26.26 7.44
CA LEU A 428 9.91 -26.20 7.30
C LEU A 428 9.14 -26.37 8.63
N HIS A 429 9.73 -27.06 9.62
CA HIS A 429 9.05 -27.35 10.89
C HIS A 429 9.16 -26.25 11.95
N ILE A 430 10.02 -25.26 11.76
CA ILE A 430 10.33 -24.26 12.79
C ILE A 430 9.26 -23.19 12.93
N GLN A 431 8.45 -22.97 11.89
CA GLN A 431 7.50 -21.84 11.84
C GLN A 431 6.03 -22.21 11.82
N SER A 432 5.67 -23.46 11.65
CA SER A 432 4.31 -23.89 11.89
C SER A 432 4.06 -23.85 13.41
N GLY A 433 3.73 -22.70 13.97
CA GLY A 433 3.50 -22.43 15.41
C GLY A 433 2.55 -23.36 16.17
N GLY A 434 2.42 -24.57 15.71
CA GLY A 434 1.86 -25.73 16.37
C GLY A 434 3.02 -26.55 16.89
N GLY A 435 3.43 -26.27 18.13
CA GLY A 435 4.47 -26.98 18.84
C GLY A 435 4.38 -28.49 18.80
N ALA A 436 4.87 -29.10 17.74
CA ALA A 436 5.51 -30.39 17.87
C ALA A 436 6.96 -30.06 18.28
N LEU A 437 7.21 -30.12 19.56
CA LEU A 437 8.56 -30.29 20.07
C LEU A 437 9.24 -31.40 19.29
N PRO A 438 10.53 -31.27 18.90
CA PRO A 438 11.29 -32.37 18.35
C PRO A 438 11.03 -33.60 19.23
N GLY A 439 10.80 -34.74 18.61
CA GLY A 439 10.59 -36.00 19.35
C GLY A 439 11.71 -36.20 20.37
N ASP A 440 11.40 -36.80 21.51
CA ASP A 440 12.33 -36.99 22.62
C ASP A 440 13.70 -37.50 22.12
N GLY A 441 14.68 -36.60 22.07
CA GLY A 441 16.05 -36.90 21.65
C GLY A 441 16.68 -35.99 20.59
N GLU A 442 15.89 -35.22 19.84
CA GLU A 442 16.42 -34.25 18.87
C GLU A 442 16.65 -32.87 19.52
N LYS A 443 17.90 -32.42 19.53
CA LYS A 443 18.23 -31.07 20.00
C LYS A 443 17.73 -30.05 18.98
N PRO A 444 17.06 -28.95 19.43
CA PRO A 444 16.70 -27.87 18.53
C PRO A 444 17.94 -27.37 17.79
N LEU A 445 17.81 -27.17 16.47
CA LEU A 445 18.89 -26.60 15.65
C LEU A 445 19.28 -25.24 16.23
N ARG A 446 20.57 -25.02 16.39
CA ARG A 446 21.08 -23.70 16.77
C ARG A 446 20.82 -22.72 15.62
N ARG A 447 20.55 -21.44 15.94
CA ARG A 447 20.31 -20.38 14.95
C ARG A 447 21.40 -20.31 13.87
N ALA A 448 22.68 -20.48 14.26
CA ALA A 448 23.80 -20.55 13.33
C ALA A 448 23.70 -21.71 12.35
N SER A 449 23.24 -22.90 12.81
CA SER A 449 23.07 -24.05 11.92
C SER A 449 21.92 -23.87 10.92
N MET A 450 20.90 -23.08 11.27
CA MET A 450 19.79 -22.74 10.36
C MET A 450 20.23 -21.74 9.28
N GLN A 451 20.97 -20.72 9.66
CA GLN A 451 21.54 -19.75 8.73
C GLN A 451 22.50 -20.43 7.73
N ASP A 452 23.36 -21.32 8.22
CA ASP A 452 24.24 -22.15 7.37
C ASP A 452 23.45 -23.04 6.38
N LEU A 453 22.32 -23.58 6.80
CA LEU A 453 21.44 -24.38 5.92
C LEU A 453 20.75 -23.49 4.89
N MET A 454 20.22 -22.34 5.31
CA MET A 454 19.56 -21.40 4.41
C MET A 454 20.54 -20.81 3.39
N GLY A 455 21.75 -20.48 3.78
CA GLY A 455 22.77 -19.93 2.89
C GLY A 455 23.23 -20.89 1.76
N LYS A 456 22.91 -22.19 1.87
CA LYS A 456 23.19 -23.19 0.84
C LYS A 456 22.06 -23.35 -0.17
N ILE A 457 20.90 -22.76 0.09
CA ILE A 457 19.76 -22.80 -0.83
C ILE A 457 19.98 -21.75 -1.93
N GLU A 458 19.84 -22.17 -3.17
CA GLU A 458 19.88 -21.23 -4.31
C GLU A 458 18.76 -20.20 -4.18
N GLY A 459 19.08 -18.92 -4.45
CA GLY A 459 18.12 -17.83 -4.31
C GLY A 459 18.11 -17.18 -2.93
N ILE A 460 18.89 -17.67 -1.95
CA ILE A 460 19.07 -16.99 -0.66
C ILE A 460 20.42 -16.27 -0.62
N SER A 461 20.39 -14.96 -0.39
CA SER A 461 21.53 -14.12 -0.07
C SER A 461 21.54 -13.81 1.42
N THR A 462 22.69 -13.94 2.09
CA THR A 462 22.78 -13.80 3.56
C THR A 462 23.58 -12.58 3.98
N MET A 463 23.13 -11.92 5.04
CA MET A 463 23.81 -10.81 5.72
C MET A 463 23.83 -11.10 7.23
N GLU A 464 24.93 -11.63 7.71
CA GLU A 464 25.06 -12.11 9.09
C GLU A 464 25.86 -11.14 9.98
N ILE A 465 26.60 -10.22 9.34
CA ILE A 465 27.47 -9.27 10.03
C ILE A 465 26.68 -7.99 10.31
N ARG A 466 26.73 -7.50 11.56
CA ARG A 466 26.27 -6.17 11.93
C ARG A 466 27.41 -5.17 11.78
N PRO A 467 27.37 -4.26 10.81
CA PRO A 467 28.41 -3.26 10.63
C PRO A 467 28.65 -2.37 11.87
N THR A 468 27.59 -2.18 12.68
CA THR A 468 27.66 -1.40 13.92
C THR A 468 28.41 -2.08 15.05
N GLY A 469 28.71 -3.38 14.94
CA GLY A 469 29.34 -4.17 16.00
C GLY A 469 28.43 -4.43 17.23
N LEU A 470 27.17 -4.04 17.19
CA LEU A 470 26.24 -4.27 18.29
C LEU A 470 25.93 -5.77 18.44
N LEU A 471 26.14 -6.28 19.64
CA LEU A 471 25.84 -7.67 19.99
C LEU A 471 24.33 -7.84 20.24
N ASP A 472 23.86 -9.09 20.12
CA ASP A 472 22.53 -9.44 20.59
C ASP A 472 22.42 -9.20 22.10
N PRO A 473 21.27 -8.69 22.60
CA PRO A 473 21.06 -8.54 24.03
C PRO A 473 21.08 -9.91 24.72
N SER A 474 21.55 -9.95 25.96
CA SER A 474 21.46 -11.15 26.78
C SER A 474 20.00 -11.46 27.10
N ILE A 475 19.62 -12.73 26.95
CA ILE A 475 18.25 -13.18 27.21
C ILE A 475 18.24 -14.04 28.45
N GLU A 476 17.37 -13.68 29.40
CA GLU A 476 17.06 -14.48 30.58
C GLU A 476 15.61 -14.95 30.52
N VAL A 477 15.40 -16.27 30.62
CA VAL A 477 14.06 -16.86 30.64
C VAL A 477 13.64 -17.10 32.08
N ARG A 478 12.55 -16.49 32.52
CA ARG A 478 12.01 -16.59 33.86
C ARG A 478 10.63 -17.26 33.90
N GLN A 479 10.21 -17.70 35.08
CA GLN A 479 8.93 -18.36 35.26
C GLN A 479 7.75 -17.39 35.09
N THR A 480 6.66 -17.84 34.48
CA THR A 480 5.45 -17.03 34.30
C THR A 480 4.72 -16.72 35.63
N SER A 481 4.83 -17.64 36.62
CA SER A 481 4.24 -17.42 37.95
C SER A 481 4.96 -16.28 38.67
N GLY A 482 4.24 -15.23 39.04
CA GLY A 482 4.81 -14.04 39.67
C GLY A 482 5.45 -13.05 38.70
N GLN A 483 5.24 -13.21 37.40
CA GLN A 483 5.89 -12.38 36.36
C GLN A 483 5.66 -10.87 36.52
N ILE A 484 4.53 -10.44 37.06
CA ILE A 484 4.24 -9.00 37.23
C ILE A 484 5.07 -8.41 38.39
N GLN A 485 5.21 -9.14 39.51
CA GLN A 485 6.04 -8.72 40.63
C GLN A 485 7.55 -8.70 40.22
N ASP A 486 7.98 -9.71 39.50
CA ASP A 486 9.33 -9.78 38.94
C ASP A 486 9.61 -8.63 37.96
N LEU A 487 8.65 -8.30 37.12
CA LEU A 487 8.72 -7.14 36.20
C LEU A 487 8.87 -5.82 36.99
N GLU A 488 8.09 -5.62 38.06
CA GLU A 488 8.20 -4.43 38.91
C GLU A 488 9.60 -4.30 39.53
N GLU A 489 10.16 -5.39 40.03
CA GLU A 489 11.50 -5.41 40.62
C GLU A 489 12.56 -5.03 39.57
N GLU A 490 12.47 -5.56 38.35
CA GLU A 490 13.39 -5.23 37.28
C GLU A 490 13.24 -3.77 36.82
N ILE A 491 12.01 -3.26 36.70
CA ILE A 491 11.76 -1.85 36.37
C ILE A 491 12.39 -0.93 37.43
N ARG A 492 12.26 -1.24 38.74
CA ARG A 492 12.88 -0.43 39.82
C ARG A 492 14.40 -0.40 39.72
N LYS A 493 15.04 -1.54 39.44
CA LYS A 493 16.48 -1.62 39.26
C LYS A 493 16.95 -0.76 38.08
N ARG A 494 16.22 -0.80 36.95
CA ARG A 494 16.57 0.00 35.76
C ARG A 494 16.37 1.50 35.99
N ILE A 495 15.32 1.88 36.73
CA ILE A 495 15.10 3.28 37.11
C ILE A 495 16.24 3.81 38.00
N GLU A 496 16.76 2.99 38.94
CA GLU A 496 17.90 3.37 39.78
C GLU A 496 19.19 3.61 38.94
N GLU A 497 19.30 2.95 37.78
CA GLU A 497 20.40 3.12 36.83
C GLU A 497 20.11 4.19 35.74
N ASP A 498 19.01 4.96 35.87
CA ASP A 498 18.50 5.96 34.90
C ASP A 498 18.23 5.37 33.49
N GLU A 499 17.80 4.11 33.46
CA GLU A 499 17.47 3.37 32.25
C GLU A 499 15.94 3.35 32.01
N ARG A 500 15.55 2.98 30.77
CA ARG A 500 14.15 2.79 30.35
C ARG A 500 13.87 1.33 30.09
N VAL A 501 12.62 0.93 30.31
CA VAL A 501 12.16 -0.45 30.11
C VAL A 501 11.08 -0.46 29.03
N LEU A 502 11.21 -1.35 28.06
CA LEU A 502 10.16 -1.65 27.07
C LEU A 502 9.50 -2.98 27.45
N VAL A 503 8.19 -2.94 27.69
CA VAL A 503 7.39 -4.11 28.03
C VAL A 503 6.51 -4.49 26.84
N THR A 504 6.69 -5.69 26.30
CA THR A 504 5.86 -6.23 25.22
C THR A 504 4.94 -7.33 25.73
N VAL A 505 3.69 -7.31 25.29
CA VAL A 505 2.66 -8.28 25.68
C VAL A 505 1.89 -8.79 24.46
N MET A 506 1.11 -9.86 24.62
CA MET A 506 0.45 -10.56 23.54
C MET A 506 -0.71 -9.79 22.88
N THR A 507 -1.39 -8.89 23.60
CA THR A 507 -2.57 -8.17 23.09
C THR A 507 -2.57 -6.71 23.51
N ILE A 508 -3.18 -5.85 22.70
CA ILE A 508 -3.36 -4.41 23.00
C ILE A 508 -4.07 -4.21 24.34
N LYS A 509 -5.17 -4.94 24.55
CA LYS A 509 -5.91 -4.86 25.81
C LYS A 509 -5.06 -5.19 27.03
N PHE A 510 -4.21 -6.22 26.92
CA PHE A 510 -3.30 -6.57 28.02
C PHE A 510 -2.18 -5.55 28.20
N ALA A 511 -1.74 -4.87 27.14
CA ALA A 511 -0.80 -3.75 27.24
C ALA A 511 -1.40 -2.59 28.04
N GLU A 512 -2.66 -2.22 27.75
CA GLU A 512 -3.40 -1.19 28.47
C GLU A 512 -3.56 -1.56 29.96
N GLU A 513 -3.98 -2.80 30.26
CA GLU A 513 -4.14 -3.29 31.62
C GLU A 513 -2.81 -3.27 32.40
N VAL A 514 -1.70 -3.67 31.78
CA VAL A 514 -0.36 -3.63 32.42
C VAL A 514 0.11 -2.19 32.60
N ALA A 515 -0.10 -1.30 31.63
CA ALA A 515 0.26 0.11 31.76
C ALA A 515 -0.51 0.79 32.89
N GLU A 516 -1.85 0.60 32.97
CA GLU A 516 -2.66 1.11 34.08
C GLU A 516 -2.20 0.56 35.44
N TYR A 517 -1.89 -0.73 35.51
CA TYR A 517 -1.41 -1.34 36.74
C TYR A 517 -0.10 -0.69 37.21
N LEU A 518 0.90 -0.56 36.28
CA LEU A 518 2.19 0.06 36.59
C LEU A 518 2.03 1.54 37.00
N GLN A 519 1.12 2.28 36.37
CA GLN A 519 0.80 3.66 36.76
C GLN A 519 0.24 3.74 38.20
N ARG A 520 -0.64 2.81 38.58
CA ARG A 520 -1.17 2.71 39.98
C ARG A 520 -0.08 2.38 41.00
N GLN A 521 0.98 1.68 40.59
CA GLN A 521 2.16 1.41 41.42
C GLN A 521 3.17 2.58 41.43
N GLY A 522 2.84 3.70 40.75
CA GLY A 522 3.66 4.92 40.74
C GLY A 522 4.74 4.99 39.65
N PHE A 523 4.76 4.06 38.69
CA PHE A 523 5.65 4.11 37.57
C PHE A 523 5.16 5.08 36.48
N LYS A 524 6.06 5.74 35.77
CA LYS A 524 5.74 6.54 34.56
C LYS A 524 5.63 5.60 33.37
N ALA A 525 4.50 4.93 33.19
CA ALA A 525 4.19 4.03 32.08
C ALA A 525 3.29 4.73 31.05
N HIS A 526 3.49 4.42 29.76
CA HIS A 526 2.70 4.94 28.64
C HIS A 526 2.31 3.80 27.70
#